data_da2fa01381afc7d9d30ce07a09afab0e
#
_entry.id   da2fa01381afc7d9d30ce07a09afab0e
#
_cell.length_a   1.000
_cell.length_b   1.000
_cell.length_c   1.000
_cell.angle_alpha   90.00
_cell.angle_beta   90.00
_cell.angle_gamma   90.00
#
_symmetry.space_group_name_H-M   'P 1'
#
loop_
_entity.id
_entity.type
_entity.pdbx_description
1 polymer ?
#
loop_
_entity_poly.entity_id
_entity_poly.type
_entity_poly.pdbx_seq_one_letter_code
_entity_poly.pdbx_strand_id
1 'polypeptide(L)'
;MANRTRNAQSGDSDVALVASLRAQYPNAVLRRDSRGLKQQVRVMLRCLSGRGDADRLPLDVKATAFQHKVWKALQQIPRGSTCSYREIAQTIGQPAAVRAVARACATNQVAVAIPCHRVVRQDGSVGGYRWGLERKKQLLRLEQP
;
A
#
# COMPACT_ATOMS: atom_id res chain seq x y z
N MET A 1 -34.89 -11.50 -3.16
CA MET A 1 -33.61 -12.12 -2.74
C MET A 1 -32.48 -11.50 -3.57
N ALA A 2 -31.80 -10.53 -3.00
CA ALA A 2 -30.73 -9.81 -3.69
C ALA A 2 -29.46 -10.67 -3.65
N ASN A 3 -29.08 -11.22 -4.77
CA ASN A 3 -27.82 -11.92 -4.97
C ASN A 3 -26.67 -10.87 -4.91
N ARG A 4 -26.10 -10.70 -3.71
CA ARG A 4 -24.84 -9.96 -3.56
C ARG A 4 -23.73 -10.80 -4.13
N THR A 5 -23.50 -10.74 -5.42
CA THR A 5 -22.18 -11.03 -5.97
C THR A 5 -21.21 -10.00 -5.41
N ARG A 6 -20.66 -10.30 -4.25
CA ARG A 6 -19.46 -9.60 -3.79
C ARG A 6 -18.37 -9.95 -4.78
N ASN A 7 -17.97 -8.99 -5.61
CA ASN A 7 -16.68 -9.05 -6.27
C ASN A 7 -15.64 -9.17 -5.15
N ALA A 8 -15.21 -10.40 -4.88
CA ALA A 8 -14.12 -10.67 -3.95
C ALA A 8 -12.88 -9.98 -4.52
N GLN A 9 -12.56 -8.81 -3.98
CA GLN A 9 -11.31 -8.15 -4.31
C GLN A 9 -10.17 -8.97 -3.70
N SER A 10 -9.04 -9.00 -4.38
CA SER A 10 -7.82 -9.64 -3.88
C SER A 10 -7.57 -9.26 -2.42
N GLY A 11 -7.50 -10.24 -1.54
CA GLY A 11 -7.34 -10.06 -0.09
C GLY A 11 -8.62 -10.12 0.75
N ASP A 12 -9.80 -10.33 0.15
CA ASP A 12 -11.07 -10.46 0.90
C ASP A 12 -11.31 -11.90 1.41
N SER A 13 -10.55 -12.87 0.91
CA SER A 13 -10.54 -14.26 1.36
C SER A 13 -9.16 -14.90 1.22
N ASP A 14 -8.90 -15.93 2.01
CA ASP A 14 -7.65 -16.71 1.92
C ASP A 14 -7.44 -17.25 0.50
N VAL A 15 -8.50 -17.70 -0.18
CA VAL A 15 -8.44 -18.24 -1.54
C VAL A 15 -8.03 -17.17 -2.55
N ALA A 16 -8.66 -15.99 -2.48
CA ALA A 16 -8.35 -14.88 -3.37
C ALA A 16 -6.92 -14.36 -3.15
N LEU A 17 -6.47 -14.30 -1.88
CA LEU A 17 -5.11 -13.90 -1.54
C LEU A 17 -4.09 -14.90 -2.09
N VAL A 18 -4.28 -16.19 -1.89
CA VAL A 18 -3.38 -17.24 -2.41
C VAL A 18 -3.33 -17.20 -3.94
N ALA A 19 -4.47 -17.04 -4.61
CA ALA A 19 -4.53 -16.92 -6.07
C ALA A 19 -3.73 -15.69 -6.56
N SER A 20 -3.89 -14.55 -5.90
CA SER A 20 -3.14 -13.33 -6.21
C SER A 20 -1.63 -13.51 -6.01
N LEU A 21 -1.21 -14.14 -4.91
CA LEU A 21 0.20 -14.41 -4.64
C LEU A 21 0.80 -15.37 -5.68
N ARG A 22 0.08 -16.42 -6.08
CA ARG A 22 0.54 -17.35 -7.12
C ARG A 22 0.69 -16.67 -8.48
N ALA A 23 -0.26 -15.80 -8.84
CA ALA A 23 -0.18 -15.03 -10.08
C ALA A 23 1.04 -14.08 -10.08
N GLN A 24 1.35 -13.50 -8.94
CA GLN A 24 2.45 -12.55 -8.78
C GLN A 24 3.82 -13.24 -8.68
N TYR A 25 3.86 -14.43 -8.09
CA TYR A 25 5.07 -15.21 -7.85
C TYR A 25 4.89 -16.66 -8.34
N PRO A 26 4.84 -16.89 -9.68
CA PRO A 26 4.47 -18.19 -10.24
C PRO A 26 5.43 -19.32 -9.87
N ASN A 27 6.69 -18.99 -9.59
CA ASN A 27 7.73 -19.97 -9.22
C ASN A 27 7.94 -20.07 -7.70
N ALA A 28 7.15 -19.38 -6.89
CA ALA A 28 7.29 -19.43 -5.43
C ALA A 28 6.52 -20.60 -4.82
N VAL A 29 7.13 -21.25 -3.84
CA VAL A 29 6.45 -22.23 -2.99
C VAL A 29 5.75 -21.48 -1.87
N LEU A 30 4.42 -21.43 -1.92
CA LEU A 30 3.61 -20.80 -0.89
C LEU A 30 3.34 -21.77 0.25
N ARG A 31 3.71 -21.39 1.44
CA ARG A 31 3.50 -22.16 2.67
C ARG A 31 2.76 -21.30 3.69
N ARG A 32 1.68 -21.85 4.27
CA ARG A 32 0.99 -21.18 5.36
C ARG A 32 1.86 -21.21 6.61
N ASP A 33 2.19 -20.05 7.17
CA ASP A 33 2.95 -19.92 8.40
C ASP A 33 2.25 -18.98 9.38
N SER A 34 1.51 -19.57 10.31
CA SER A 34 0.79 -18.83 11.36
C SER A 34 1.66 -18.47 12.56
N ARG A 35 2.86 -19.07 12.69
CA ARG A 35 3.77 -18.84 13.82
C ARG A 35 4.94 -17.94 13.47
N GLY A 36 5.65 -18.21 12.36
CA GLY A 36 6.84 -17.46 11.96
C GLY A 36 6.54 -16.01 11.57
N LEU A 37 5.35 -15.73 11.02
CA LEU A 37 4.93 -14.39 10.62
C LEU A 37 4.17 -13.62 11.71
N LYS A 38 3.99 -14.19 12.90
CA LYS A 38 3.17 -13.61 13.98
C LYS A 38 3.65 -12.21 14.39
N GLN A 39 4.96 -12.01 14.43
CA GLN A 39 5.54 -10.71 14.81
C GLN A 39 5.30 -9.65 13.71
N GLN A 40 5.52 -9.99 12.46
CA GLN A 40 5.29 -9.11 11.31
C GLN A 40 3.82 -8.70 11.23
N VAL A 41 2.91 -9.66 11.37
CA VAL A 41 1.46 -9.37 11.44
C VAL A 41 1.13 -8.44 12.59
N ARG A 42 1.71 -8.66 13.78
CA ARG A 42 1.51 -7.77 14.95
C ARG A 42 1.99 -6.36 14.67
N VAL A 43 3.16 -6.19 14.06
CA VAL A 43 3.69 -4.87 13.67
C VAL A 43 2.74 -4.19 12.68
N MET A 44 2.28 -4.89 11.65
CA MET A 44 1.32 -4.36 10.68
C MET A 44 0.00 -3.90 11.34
N LEU A 45 -0.55 -4.70 12.23
CA LEU A 45 -1.78 -4.35 12.97
C LEU A 45 -1.56 -3.12 13.87
N ARG A 46 -0.40 -2.99 14.48
CA ARG A 46 -0.03 -1.79 15.27
C ARG A 46 0.11 -0.56 14.37
N CYS A 47 0.68 -0.68 13.19
CA CYS A 47 0.74 0.41 12.21
C CYS A 47 -0.66 0.87 11.80
N LEU A 48 -1.58 -0.05 11.53
CA LEU A 48 -2.97 0.25 11.21
C LEU A 48 -3.68 0.99 12.36
N SER A 49 -3.42 0.61 13.61
CA SER A 49 -4.00 1.27 14.79
C SER A 49 -3.27 2.55 15.23
N GLY A 50 -2.27 3.00 14.47
CA GLY A 50 -1.49 4.21 14.79
C GLY A 50 -0.51 4.08 15.96
N ARG A 51 -0.28 2.86 16.44
CA ARG A 51 0.60 2.56 17.59
C ARG A 51 1.92 1.93 17.20
N GLY A 52 2.24 1.83 15.90
CA GLY A 52 3.42 1.14 15.41
C GLY A 52 4.15 1.93 14.34
N ASP A 53 5.40 1.54 14.15
CA ASP A 53 6.31 2.07 13.14
C ASP A 53 6.55 0.99 12.08
N ALA A 54 6.23 1.30 10.83
CA ALA A 54 6.40 0.40 9.70
C ALA A 54 7.88 0.18 9.33
N ASP A 55 8.77 1.06 9.77
CA ASP A 55 10.22 0.94 9.52
C ASP A 55 10.84 -0.30 10.17
N ARG A 56 10.14 -0.90 11.13
CA ARG A 56 10.54 -2.17 11.76
C ARG A 56 10.22 -3.42 10.96
N LEU A 57 9.53 -3.28 9.83
CA LEU A 57 9.26 -4.43 8.96
C LEU A 57 10.43 -4.62 7.99
N PRO A 58 11.09 -5.78 7.98
CA PRO A 58 12.06 -6.11 6.96
C PRO A 58 11.33 -6.25 5.61
N LEU A 59 11.42 -5.22 4.78
CA LEU A 59 10.79 -5.22 3.47
C LEU A 59 11.84 -5.63 2.43
N ASP A 60 11.72 -6.85 1.93
CA ASP A 60 12.44 -7.30 0.71
C ASP A 60 11.50 -7.18 -0.48
N VAL A 61 11.45 -5.99 -1.07
CA VAL A 61 10.55 -5.68 -2.18
C VAL A 61 11.38 -5.45 -3.44
N LYS A 62 11.21 -6.34 -4.41
CA LYS A 62 11.84 -6.16 -5.73
C LYS A 62 11.23 -4.94 -6.42
N ALA A 63 12.06 -3.94 -6.68
CA ALA A 63 11.62 -2.67 -7.25
C ALA A 63 12.75 -2.02 -8.08
N THR A 64 12.36 -1.13 -8.98
CA THR A 64 13.32 -0.28 -9.70
C THR A 64 13.88 0.80 -8.75
N ALA A 65 15.04 1.36 -9.10
CA ALA A 65 15.62 2.46 -8.36
C ALA A 65 14.67 3.66 -8.22
N PHE A 66 13.85 3.92 -9.25
CA PHE A 66 12.82 4.96 -9.21
C PHE A 66 11.71 4.64 -8.20
N GLN A 67 11.18 3.42 -8.24
CA GLN A 67 10.16 2.97 -7.27
C GLN A 67 10.68 3.08 -5.83
N HIS A 68 11.92 2.66 -5.57
CA HIS A 68 12.53 2.81 -4.25
C HIS A 68 12.59 4.27 -3.79
N LYS A 69 12.99 5.21 -4.67
CA LYS A 69 12.97 6.65 -4.34
C LYS A 69 11.58 7.13 -3.97
N VAL A 70 10.57 6.78 -4.79
CA VAL A 70 9.17 7.15 -4.51
C VAL A 70 8.72 6.56 -3.18
N TRP A 71 8.90 5.26 -2.96
CA TRP A 71 8.41 4.59 -1.75
C TRP A 71 9.09 5.10 -0.49
N LYS A 72 10.38 5.45 -0.56
CA LYS A 72 11.08 6.12 0.54
C LYS A 72 10.47 7.49 0.85
N ALA A 73 10.09 8.27 -0.16
CA ALA A 73 9.38 9.53 0.04
C ALA A 73 7.99 9.32 0.65
N LEU A 74 7.25 8.27 0.24
CA LEU A 74 5.95 7.95 0.82
C LEU A 74 6.04 7.64 2.32
N GLN A 75 7.08 6.95 2.76
CA GLN A 75 7.30 6.61 4.18
C GLN A 75 7.54 7.85 5.05
N GLN A 76 7.95 8.97 4.46
CA GLN A 76 8.12 10.24 5.17
C GLN A 76 6.81 11.01 5.37
N ILE A 77 5.71 10.62 4.73
CA ILE A 77 4.42 11.28 4.92
C ILE A 77 3.87 10.90 6.30
N PRO A 78 3.67 11.87 7.21
CA PRO A 78 3.16 11.58 8.53
C PRO A 78 1.76 10.95 8.48
N ARG A 79 1.44 10.14 9.48
CA ARG A 79 0.08 9.65 9.67
C ARG A 79 -0.90 10.82 9.82
N GLY A 80 -2.09 10.70 9.21
CA GLY A 80 -3.11 11.76 9.20
C GLY A 80 -2.84 12.89 8.22
N SER A 81 -1.67 12.86 7.53
CA SER A 81 -1.34 13.82 6.48
C SER A 81 -1.45 13.18 5.09
N THR A 82 -1.66 14.01 4.10
CA THR A 82 -1.66 13.60 2.69
C THR A 82 -0.72 14.46 1.87
N CYS A 83 -0.19 13.90 0.79
CA CYS A 83 0.59 14.60 -0.22
C CYS A 83 0.01 14.35 -1.60
N SER A 84 0.17 15.31 -2.51
CA SER A 84 -0.16 15.09 -3.92
C SER A 84 0.95 14.32 -4.65
N TYR A 85 0.60 13.67 -5.76
CA TYR A 85 1.60 13.04 -6.64
C TYR A 85 2.66 14.05 -7.12
N ARG A 86 2.28 15.33 -7.28
CA ARG A 86 3.19 16.40 -7.67
C ARG A 86 4.20 16.72 -6.58
N GLU A 87 3.76 16.83 -5.34
CA GLU A 87 4.65 17.09 -4.19
C GLU A 87 5.65 15.95 -4.01
N ILE A 88 5.22 14.70 -4.18
CA ILE A 88 6.15 13.56 -4.16
C ILE A 88 7.16 13.65 -5.30
N ALA A 89 6.74 14.01 -6.53
CA ALA A 89 7.64 14.20 -7.66
C ALA A 89 8.69 15.29 -7.39
N GLN A 90 8.28 16.39 -6.76
CA GLN A 90 9.19 17.46 -6.34
C GLN A 90 10.17 16.97 -5.26
N THR A 91 9.67 16.27 -4.24
CA THR A 91 10.50 15.74 -3.13
C THR A 91 11.60 14.81 -3.64
N ILE A 92 11.33 13.99 -4.65
CA ILE A 92 12.35 13.10 -5.23
C ILE A 92 13.25 13.79 -6.28
N GLY A 93 13.11 15.12 -6.45
CA GLY A 93 13.91 15.90 -7.41
C GLY A 93 13.53 15.69 -8.88
N GLN A 94 12.34 15.18 -9.17
CA GLN A 94 11.85 14.90 -10.53
C GLN A 94 10.44 15.45 -10.78
N PRO A 95 10.25 16.79 -10.78
CA PRO A 95 8.93 17.40 -10.81
C PRO A 95 8.08 17.07 -12.05
N ALA A 96 8.73 16.70 -13.16
CA ALA A 96 8.05 16.24 -14.37
C ALA A 96 7.53 14.79 -14.28
N ALA A 97 7.96 14.01 -13.29
CA ALA A 97 7.70 12.57 -13.19
C ALA A 97 6.35 12.20 -12.50
N VAL A 98 5.38 13.09 -12.47
CA VAL A 98 4.10 12.92 -11.75
C VAL A 98 3.37 11.61 -12.14
N ARG A 99 3.32 11.28 -13.44
CA ARG A 99 2.71 10.03 -13.93
C ARG A 99 3.50 8.80 -13.50
N ALA A 100 4.83 8.88 -13.49
CA ALA A 100 5.69 7.80 -13.04
C ALA A 100 5.54 7.56 -11.53
N VAL A 101 5.40 8.62 -10.72
CA VAL A 101 5.08 8.54 -9.29
C VAL A 101 3.74 7.84 -9.08
N ALA A 102 2.70 8.23 -9.84
CA ALA A 102 1.39 7.56 -9.74
C ALA A 102 1.48 6.07 -10.08
N ARG A 103 2.27 5.70 -11.09
CA ARG A 103 2.54 4.28 -11.44
C ARG A 103 3.29 3.56 -10.32
N ALA A 104 4.29 4.17 -9.71
CA ALA A 104 5.02 3.60 -8.59
C ALA A 104 4.12 3.36 -7.37
N CYS A 105 3.17 4.26 -7.10
CA CYS A 105 2.13 4.05 -6.09
C CYS A 105 1.20 2.89 -6.44
N ALA A 106 0.77 2.79 -7.70
CA ALA A 106 -0.13 1.73 -8.18
C ALA A 106 0.52 0.34 -8.18
N THR A 107 1.84 0.26 -8.26
CA THR A 107 2.61 -1.00 -8.22
C THR A 107 3.07 -1.39 -6.82
N ASN A 108 2.75 -0.60 -5.79
CA ASN A 108 3.10 -0.93 -4.42
C ASN A 108 2.37 -2.21 -3.96
N GLN A 109 3.16 -3.23 -3.65
CA GLN A 109 2.69 -4.54 -3.21
C GLN A 109 2.55 -4.64 -1.69
N VAL A 110 3.13 -3.70 -0.96
CA VAL A 110 3.24 -3.70 0.51
C VAL A 110 2.46 -2.52 1.08
N ALA A 111 1.15 -2.56 0.85
CA ALA A 111 0.25 -1.53 1.38
C ALA A 111 0.39 -1.40 2.92
N VAL A 112 0.14 -0.23 3.45
CA VAL A 112 0.29 0.16 4.86
C VAL A 112 1.74 0.36 5.27
N ALA A 113 2.64 -0.60 5.05
CA ALA A 113 4.06 -0.44 5.34
C ALA A 113 4.69 0.63 4.44
N ILE A 114 4.27 0.69 3.17
CA ILE A 114 4.56 1.82 2.27
C ILE A 114 3.23 2.54 2.05
N PRO A 115 3.00 3.71 2.68
CA PRO A 115 1.68 4.31 2.83
C PRO A 115 1.22 5.06 1.57
N CYS A 116 1.13 4.38 0.42
CA CYS A 116 0.66 4.97 -0.83
C CYS A 116 -0.81 5.44 -0.77
N HIS A 117 -1.58 5.04 0.25
CA HIS A 117 -2.92 5.58 0.49
C HIS A 117 -2.90 7.06 0.90
N ARG A 118 -1.79 7.59 1.45
CA ARG A 118 -1.61 9.00 1.80
C ARG A 118 -1.38 9.92 0.60
N VAL A 119 -1.22 9.35 -0.61
CA VAL A 119 -1.06 10.15 -1.83
C VAL A 119 -2.40 10.37 -2.49
N VAL A 120 -2.75 11.63 -2.72
CA VAL A 120 -4.01 12.09 -3.30
C VAL A 120 -3.74 12.90 -4.57
N ARG A 121 -4.78 13.29 -5.29
CA ARG A 121 -4.64 14.23 -6.40
C ARG A 121 -4.43 15.64 -5.88
N GLN A 122 -3.98 16.56 -6.73
CA GLN A 122 -3.72 17.95 -6.35
C GLN A 122 -4.99 18.70 -5.90
N ASP A 123 -6.16 18.29 -6.40
CA ASP A 123 -7.47 18.83 -5.99
C ASP A 123 -7.99 18.19 -4.67
N GLY A 124 -7.18 17.34 -4.02
CA GLY A 124 -7.56 16.63 -2.81
C GLY A 124 -8.42 15.39 -3.05
N SER A 125 -8.83 15.13 -4.28
CA SER A 125 -9.62 13.94 -4.59
C SER A 125 -8.80 12.65 -4.45
N VAL A 126 -9.47 11.57 -4.05
CA VAL A 126 -8.84 10.28 -3.86
C VAL A 126 -8.46 9.67 -5.20
N GLY A 127 -7.19 9.66 -5.53
CA GLY A 127 -6.67 9.01 -6.73
C GLY A 127 -6.75 7.48 -6.65
N GLY A 128 -6.38 6.79 -7.73
CA GLY A 128 -6.40 5.33 -7.79
C GLY A 128 -5.64 4.66 -6.65
N TYR A 129 -6.04 3.43 -6.34
CA TYR A 129 -5.41 2.59 -5.33
C TYR A 129 -5.46 1.13 -5.77
N ARG A 130 -4.32 0.43 -5.71
CA ARG A 130 -4.21 -0.97 -6.15
C ARG A 130 -5.23 -1.89 -5.46
N TRP A 131 -5.49 -1.61 -4.20
CA TRP A 131 -6.32 -2.46 -3.34
C TRP A 131 -7.78 -1.99 -3.25
N GLY A 132 -8.19 -1.06 -4.12
CA GLY A 132 -9.55 -0.53 -4.20
C GLY A 132 -9.73 0.80 -3.47
N LEU A 133 -10.52 1.68 -4.09
CA LEU A 133 -10.74 3.04 -3.58
C LEU A 133 -11.38 3.07 -2.18
N GLU A 134 -12.30 2.16 -1.90
CA GLU A 134 -12.98 2.12 -0.60
C GLU A 134 -11.99 1.81 0.54
N ARG A 135 -11.02 0.90 0.31
CA ARG A 135 -9.95 0.65 1.28
C ARG A 135 -9.06 1.87 1.49
N LYS A 136 -8.75 2.60 0.43
CA LYS A 136 -7.98 3.84 0.55
C LYS A 136 -8.71 4.87 1.41
N LYS A 137 -10.00 5.07 1.16
CA LYS A 137 -10.84 5.98 1.95
C LYS A 137 -10.91 5.54 3.43
N GLN A 138 -11.06 4.23 3.68
CA GLN A 138 -11.07 3.68 5.05
C GLN A 138 -9.75 3.94 5.77
N LEU A 139 -8.61 3.68 5.12
CA LEU A 139 -7.29 3.94 5.69
C LEU A 139 -7.10 5.42 6.02
N LEU A 140 -7.48 6.32 5.11
CA LEU A 140 -7.41 7.76 5.34
C LEU A 140 -8.29 8.18 6.52
N ARG A 141 -9.52 7.63 6.65
CA ARG A 141 -10.40 7.90 7.80
C ARG A 141 -9.82 7.40 9.13
N LEU A 142 -9.21 6.21 9.13
CA LEU A 142 -8.56 5.64 10.32
C LEU A 142 -7.33 6.45 10.78
N GLU A 143 -6.77 7.25 9.91
CA GLU A 143 -5.61 8.09 10.21
C GLU A 143 -5.99 9.51 10.66
N GLN A 144 -7.24 9.93 10.47
CA GLN A 144 -7.72 11.21 10.99
C GLN A 144 -7.71 11.19 12.52
N PRO A 145 -7.39 12.33 13.16
CA PRO A 145 -7.39 12.47 14.62
C PRO A 145 -8.78 12.31 15.22
#